data_063ec42130958d2ca4bfac415d298833
#
_entry.id   063ec42130958d2ca4bfac415d298833
#
_cell.length_a   1.000
_cell.length_b   1.000
_cell.length_c   1.000
_cell.angle_alpha   90.00
_cell.angle_beta   90.00
_cell.angle_gamma   90.00
#
_symmetry.space_group_name_H-M   'P 1'
#
loop_
_entity.id
_entity.type
_entity.pdbx_description
1 polymer ?
#
loop_
_entity_poly.entity_id
_entity_poly.type
_entity_poly.pdbx_seq_one_letter_code
_entity_poly.pdbx_strand_id
1 'polypeptide(L)'
;MLIKVQVAWSHASVGGVPLELALPDTSIDKEAIAEDTKKKAAAIMESKGATAFGIGGVAASICKSILFDQCNIRPISHYQKDMDVCISMPVVLGRKGIVRQIPMKLNDGEKKEVQQSAKSLREIIEDVEKEQGKDGK
;
A
#
# COMPACT_ATOMS: atom_id res chain seq x y z
N MET A 1 9.37 15.45 -1.20
CA MET A 1 8.70 15.02 0.06
C MET A 1 8.50 13.52 0.01
N LEU A 2 9.07 12.74 0.93
CA LEU A 2 8.94 11.28 0.94
C LEU A 2 7.59 10.91 1.57
N ILE A 3 6.75 10.20 0.83
CA ILE A 3 5.52 9.62 1.37
C ILE A 3 5.93 8.63 2.46
N LYS A 4 5.41 8.83 3.67
CA LYS A 4 5.75 7.99 4.82
C LYS A 4 5.14 6.61 4.63
N VAL A 5 5.96 5.60 4.39
CA VAL A 5 5.51 4.21 4.38
C VAL A 5 5.13 3.82 5.80
N GLN A 6 3.89 3.39 5.99
CA GLN A 6 3.35 2.95 7.27
C GLN A 6 3.06 1.45 7.24
N VAL A 7 3.35 0.78 8.35
CA VAL A 7 3.02 -0.65 8.51
C VAL A 7 1.82 -0.74 9.44
N ALA A 8 0.72 -1.30 8.94
CA ALA A 8 -0.52 -1.50 9.69
C ALA A 8 -0.42 -2.73 10.60
N TRP A 9 0.31 -2.61 11.70
CA TRP A 9 0.55 -3.71 12.65
C TRP A 9 -0.74 -4.26 13.25
N SER A 10 -1.74 -3.41 13.50
CA SER A 10 -3.06 -3.82 14.01
C SER A 10 -3.83 -4.74 13.06
N HIS A 11 -3.40 -4.83 11.80
CA HIS A 11 -4.00 -5.71 10.79
C HIS A 11 -3.05 -6.84 10.35
N ALA A 12 -1.86 -6.90 10.94
CA ALA A 12 -0.87 -7.93 10.61
C ALA A 12 -1.34 -9.30 11.09
N SER A 13 -1.14 -10.32 10.24
CA SER A 13 -1.55 -11.69 10.53
C SER A 13 -0.56 -12.70 9.94
N VAL A 14 -0.51 -13.87 10.54
CA VAL A 14 0.25 -15.03 10.06
C VAL A 14 -0.75 -16.16 9.80
N GLY A 15 -0.90 -16.58 8.55
CA GLY A 15 -1.86 -17.63 8.20
C GLY A 15 -3.33 -17.29 8.52
N GLY A 16 -3.69 -16.00 8.59
CA GLY A 16 -5.03 -15.53 8.96
C GLY A 16 -5.24 -15.35 10.48
N VAL A 17 -4.26 -15.70 11.30
CA VAL A 17 -4.28 -15.48 12.75
C VAL A 17 -3.63 -14.12 13.05
N PRO A 18 -4.24 -13.23 13.88
CA PRO A 18 -3.62 -11.99 14.29
C PRO A 18 -2.20 -12.19 14.82
N LEU A 19 -1.28 -11.29 14.44
CA LEU A 19 0.15 -11.44 14.75
C LEU A 19 0.42 -11.67 16.24
N GLU A 20 -0.28 -10.97 17.10
CA GLU A 20 -0.14 -11.06 18.57
C GLU A 20 -0.55 -12.43 19.14
N LEU A 21 -1.51 -13.08 18.46
CA LEU A 21 -1.94 -14.43 18.84
C LEU A 21 -1.09 -15.53 18.20
N ALA A 22 -0.58 -15.27 17.00
CA ALA A 22 0.26 -16.23 16.26
C ALA A 22 1.66 -16.36 16.86
N LEU A 23 2.19 -15.28 17.46
CA LEU A 23 3.55 -15.19 17.99
C LEU A 23 3.57 -14.54 19.39
N PRO A 24 2.89 -15.11 20.38
CA PRO A 24 2.70 -14.48 21.71
C PRO A 24 4.01 -14.28 22.48
N ASP A 25 4.98 -15.21 22.29
CA ASP A 25 6.24 -15.23 23.04
C ASP A 25 7.43 -14.67 22.24
N THR A 26 7.19 -14.14 21.03
CA THR A 26 8.25 -13.64 20.17
C THR A 26 8.29 -12.12 20.23
N SER A 27 9.39 -11.57 20.72
CA SER A 27 9.64 -10.13 20.60
C SER A 27 9.97 -9.78 19.16
N ILE A 28 9.00 -9.23 18.44
CA ILE A 28 9.20 -8.73 17.08
C ILE A 28 9.60 -7.26 17.19
N ASP A 29 10.78 -6.91 16.67
CA ASP A 29 11.18 -5.51 16.52
C ASP A 29 10.42 -4.89 15.35
N LYS A 30 9.24 -4.34 15.67
CA LYS A 30 8.34 -3.72 14.69
C LYS A 30 8.98 -2.50 14.03
N GLU A 31 9.84 -1.78 14.75
CA GLU A 31 10.52 -0.59 14.26
C GLU A 31 11.61 -0.96 13.26
N ALA A 32 12.44 -1.95 13.56
CA ALA A 32 13.45 -2.46 12.64
C ALA A 32 12.83 -2.98 11.34
N ILE A 33 11.74 -3.76 11.42
CA ILE A 33 11.04 -4.28 10.22
C ILE A 33 10.44 -3.14 9.39
N ALA A 34 9.85 -2.13 10.03
CA ALA A 34 9.31 -0.97 9.31
C ALA A 34 10.40 -0.18 8.60
N GLU A 35 11.54 0.00 9.24
CA GLU A 35 12.70 0.71 8.68
C GLU A 35 13.32 -0.07 7.51
N ASP A 36 13.51 -1.38 7.65
CA ASP A 36 14.00 -2.25 6.56
C ASP A 36 13.05 -2.23 5.35
N THR A 37 11.75 -2.23 5.61
CA THR A 37 10.74 -2.13 4.54
C THR A 37 10.86 -0.82 3.76
N LYS A 38 11.09 0.31 4.45
CA LYS A 38 11.30 1.62 3.80
C LYS A 38 12.57 1.65 2.97
N LYS A 39 13.66 1.06 3.47
CA LYS A 39 14.96 1.04 2.79
C LYS A 39 15.04 0.04 1.63
N LYS A 40 14.13 -0.93 1.56
CA LYS A 40 14.20 -2.03 0.59
C LYS A 40 14.25 -1.56 -0.86
N ALA A 41 13.43 -0.59 -1.24
CA ALA A 41 13.40 -0.06 -2.60
C ALA A 41 14.73 0.64 -2.96
N ALA A 42 15.28 1.44 -2.04
CA ALA A 42 16.56 2.12 -2.24
C ALA A 42 17.72 1.11 -2.41
N ALA A 43 17.77 0.07 -1.57
CA ALA A 43 18.78 -0.97 -1.66
C ALA A 43 18.70 -1.75 -3.00
N ILE A 44 17.51 -2.01 -3.53
CA ILE A 44 17.31 -2.64 -4.83
C ILE A 44 17.79 -1.71 -5.96
N MET A 45 17.47 -0.41 -5.89
CA MET A 45 17.94 0.59 -6.86
C MET A 45 19.46 0.69 -6.88
N GLU A 46 20.08 0.72 -5.71
CA GLU A 46 21.54 0.78 -5.59
C GLU A 46 22.23 -0.47 -6.20
N SER A 47 21.69 -1.65 -5.94
CA SER A 47 22.32 -2.90 -6.39
C SER A 47 22.02 -3.27 -7.86
N LYS A 48 20.85 -2.89 -8.40
CA LYS A 48 20.37 -3.33 -9.72
C LYS A 48 20.05 -2.18 -10.68
N GLY A 49 20.14 -0.94 -10.25
CA GLY A 49 19.81 0.24 -11.06
C GLY A 49 18.31 0.44 -11.31
N ALA A 50 17.47 -0.56 -11.02
CA ALA A 50 16.02 -0.48 -11.22
C ALA A 50 15.25 -1.48 -10.34
N THR A 51 13.99 -1.18 -10.03
CA THR A 51 13.05 -2.07 -9.32
C THR A 51 12.15 -2.88 -10.27
N ALA A 52 12.44 -2.84 -11.59
CA ALA A 52 11.55 -3.34 -12.65
C ALA A 52 11.17 -4.82 -12.50
N PHE A 53 12.11 -5.68 -12.11
CA PHE A 53 11.84 -7.13 -11.99
C PHE A 53 10.82 -7.46 -10.91
N GLY A 54 10.93 -6.82 -9.74
CA GLY A 54 9.95 -6.99 -8.66
C GLY A 54 8.56 -6.49 -9.09
N ILE A 55 8.51 -5.31 -9.69
CA ILE A 55 7.26 -4.71 -10.20
C ILE A 55 6.66 -5.59 -11.30
N GLY A 56 7.47 -6.10 -12.24
CA GLY A 56 7.00 -7.02 -13.29
C GLY A 56 6.40 -8.30 -12.73
N GLY A 57 7.04 -8.90 -11.71
CA GLY A 57 6.52 -10.08 -11.01
C GLY A 57 5.17 -9.82 -10.32
N VAL A 58 5.04 -8.68 -9.66
CA VAL A 58 3.77 -8.26 -9.03
C VAL A 58 2.69 -8.02 -10.08
N ALA A 59 2.98 -7.31 -11.16
CA ALA A 59 2.06 -7.06 -12.26
C ALA A 59 1.57 -8.37 -12.90
N ALA A 60 2.47 -9.30 -13.21
CA ALA A 60 2.12 -10.62 -13.73
C ALA A 60 1.21 -11.40 -12.77
N SER A 61 1.48 -11.34 -11.47
CA SER A 61 0.65 -11.97 -10.44
C SER A 61 -0.75 -11.35 -10.34
N ILE A 62 -0.88 -10.04 -10.50
CA ILE A 62 -2.17 -9.33 -10.55
C ILE A 62 -2.94 -9.75 -11.81
N CYS A 63 -2.29 -9.74 -12.97
CA CYS A 63 -2.89 -10.23 -14.23
C CYS A 63 -3.41 -11.66 -14.10
N LYS A 64 -2.61 -12.55 -13.50
CA LYS A 64 -3.04 -13.94 -13.23
C LYS A 64 -4.29 -13.99 -12.35
N SER A 65 -4.37 -13.15 -11.31
CA SER A 65 -5.55 -13.10 -10.43
C SER A 65 -6.82 -12.71 -11.19
N ILE A 66 -6.71 -11.79 -12.13
CA ILE A 66 -7.83 -11.32 -12.96
C ILE A 66 -8.21 -12.38 -14.00
N LEU A 67 -7.23 -12.87 -14.79
CA LEU A 67 -7.48 -13.81 -15.88
C LEU A 67 -8.09 -15.12 -15.40
N PHE A 68 -7.65 -15.63 -14.27
CA PHE A 68 -8.12 -16.89 -13.68
C PHE A 68 -9.22 -16.72 -12.63
N ASP A 69 -9.73 -15.50 -12.45
CA ASP A 69 -10.79 -15.18 -11.49
C ASP A 69 -10.51 -15.71 -10.07
N GLN A 70 -9.28 -15.51 -9.61
CA GLN A 70 -8.82 -16.15 -8.38
C GLN A 70 -9.49 -15.62 -7.11
N CYS A 71 -10.11 -14.44 -7.17
CA CYS A 71 -10.78 -13.79 -6.04
C CYS A 71 -9.92 -13.71 -4.77
N ASN A 72 -8.60 -13.59 -4.93
CA ASN A 72 -7.68 -13.48 -3.80
C ASN A 72 -7.56 -12.04 -3.31
N ILE A 73 -7.14 -11.90 -2.04
CA ILE A 73 -6.94 -10.59 -1.41
C ILE A 73 -5.58 -10.05 -1.84
N ARG A 74 -5.59 -8.80 -2.34
CA ARG A 74 -4.40 -8.09 -2.80
C ARG A 74 -4.45 -6.62 -2.39
N PRO A 75 -3.31 -6.00 -2.03
CA PRO A 75 -3.23 -4.55 -1.91
C PRO A 75 -3.22 -3.92 -3.31
N ILE A 76 -4.24 -3.14 -3.61
CA ILE A 76 -4.39 -2.44 -4.89
C ILE A 76 -4.64 -0.97 -4.64
N SER A 77 -3.91 -0.11 -5.35
CA SER A 77 -4.15 1.33 -5.33
C SER A 77 -5.43 1.63 -6.11
N HIS A 78 -6.40 2.24 -5.44
CA HIS A 78 -7.65 2.66 -6.03
C HIS A 78 -8.22 3.88 -5.31
N TYR A 79 -9.13 4.58 -5.96
CA TYR A 79 -9.71 5.80 -5.46
C TYR A 79 -10.55 5.57 -4.19
N GLN A 80 -10.23 6.31 -3.13
CA GLN A 80 -10.94 6.33 -1.86
C GLN A 80 -11.77 7.61 -1.77
N LYS A 81 -13.10 7.49 -1.87
CA LYS A 81 -14.01 8.64 -1.85
C LYS A 81 -13.87 9.50 -0.60
N ASP A 82 -13.70 8.87 0.56
CA ASP A 82 -13.62 9.57 1.86
C ASP A 82 -12.34 10.41 2.00
N MET A 83 -11.29 10.03 1.27
CA MET A 83 -9.98 10.69 1.31
C MET A 83 -9.69 11.47 0.02
N ASP A 84 -10.47 11.23 -1.03
CA ASP A 84 -10.38 11.83 -2.36
C ASP A 84 -8.97 11.72 -2.99
N VAL A 85 -8.36 10.56 -2.81
CA VAL A 85 -7.06 10.17 -3.38
C VAL A 85 -7.05 8.69 -3.73
N CYS A 86 -6.10 8.28 -4.60
CA CYS A 86 -5.78 6.87 -4.81
C CYS A 86 -4.78 6.41 -3.75
N ILE A 87 -5.16 5.40 -2.96
CA ILE A 87 -4.29 4.78 -1.96
C ILE A 87 -4.46 3.26 -1.98
N SER A 88 -3.40 2.53 -1.67
CA SER A 88 -3.43 1.07 -1.63
C SER A 88 -4.21 0.56 -0.43
N MET A 89 -5.27 -0.21 -0.71
CA MET A 89 -6.07 -0.91 0.30
C MET A 89 -6.22 -2.39 -0.08
N PRO A 90 -6.38 -3.31 0.87
CA PRO A 90 -6.66 -4.69 0.58
C PRO A 90 -8.03 -4.84 -0.09
N VAL A 91 -8.04 -5.51 -1.23
CA VAL A 91 -9.26 -5.77 -2.01
C VAL A 91 -9.31 -7.23 -2.42
N VAL A 92 -10.52 -7.75 -2.63
CA VAL A 92 -10.73 -9.01 -3.36
C VAL A 92 -10.65 -8.69 -4.85
N LEU A 93 -9.69 -9.30 -5.56
CA LEU A 93 -9.44 -9.08 -6.97
C LEU A 93 -9.90 -10.30 -7.79
N GLY A 94 -10.91 -10.09 -8.62
CA GLY A 94 -11.44 -11.10 -9.53
C GLY A 94 -11.44 -10.67 -10.99
N ARG A 95 -12.09 -11.41 -11.86
CA ARG A 95 -12.12 -11.20 -13.32
C ARG A 95 -12.62 -9.80 -13.73
N LYS A 96 -13.53 -9.21 -12.96
CA LYS A 96 -14.09 -7.87 -13.24
C LYS A 96 -13.30 -6.74 -12.59
N GLY A 97 -12.11 -7.02 -12.05
CA GLY A 97 -11.32 -6.08 -11.27
C GLY A 97 -11.61 -6.18 -9.77
N ILE A 98 -11.76 -5.05 -9.09
CA ILE A 98 -12.05 -5.00 -7.66
C ILE A 98 -13.50 -5.45 -7.41
N VAL A 99 -13.65 -6.59 -6.75
CA VAL A 99 -14.96 -7.14 -6.36
C VAL A 99 -15.48 -6.45 -5.10
N ARG A 100 -14.59 -6.27 -4.10
CA ARG A 100 -14.88 -5.54 -2.86
C ARG A 100 -13.61 -5.15 -2.15
N GLN A 101 -13.67 -4.09 -1.37
CA GLN A 101 -12.61 -3.69 -0.44
C GLN A 101 -12.74 -4.50 0.86
N ILE A 102 -11.60 -4.85 1.44
CA ILE A 102 -11.54 -5.48 2.76
C ILE A 102 -11.30 -4.38 3.80
N PRO A 103 -12.18 -4.21 4.79
CA PRO A 103 -11.98 -3.22 5.83
C PRO A 103 -10.76 -3.58 6.68
N MET A 104 -9.89 -2.61 6.93
CA MET A 104 -8.74 -2.77 7.80
C MET A 104 -9.09 -2.36 9.24
N LYS A 105 -8.74 -3.22 10.19
CA LYS A 105 -8.73 -2.84 11.60
C LYS A 105 -7.47 -2.04 11.89
N LEU A 106 -7.59 -0.73 11.93
CA LEU A 106 -6.50 0.18 12.26
C LEU A 106 -6.74 0.77 13.66
N ASN A 107 -5.69 0.90 14.45
CA ASN A 107 -5.75 1.69 15.68
C ASN A 107 -5.81 3.19 15.35
N ASP A 108 -6.06 4.03 16.35
CA ASP A 108 -6.25 5.47 16.12
C ASP A 108 -4.98 6.19 15.64
N GLY A 109 -3.79 5.68 16.02
CA GLY A 109 -2.51 6.15 15.50
C GLY A 109 -2.37 5.85 14.01
N GLU A 110 -2.58 4.60 13.61
CA GLU A 110 -2.51 4.14 12.22
C GLU A 110 -3.54 4.86 11.33
N LYS A 111 -4.76 5.09 11.83
CA LYS A 111 -5.77 5.89 11.09
C LYS A 111 -5.29 7.31 10.82
N LYS A 112 -4.71 7.99 11.83
CA LYS A 112 -4.16 9.34 11.66
C LYS A 112 -3.04 9.37 10.65
N GLU A 113 -2.18 8.35 10.63
CA GLU A 113 -1.07 8.25 9.68
C GLU A 113 -1.55 8.02 8.25
N VAL A 114 -2.57 7.18 8.05
CA VAL A 114 -3.22 7.00 6.73
C VAL A 114 -3.85 8.31 6.26
N GLN A 115 -4.57 9.03 7.15
CA GLN A 115 -5.17 10.33 6.82
C GLN A 115 -4.10 11.38 6.48
N GLN A 116 -2.98 11.40 7.22
CA GLN A 116 -1.88 12.31 6.92
C GLN A 116 -1.22 12.00 5.58
N SER A 117 -1.05 10.71 5.25
CA SER A 117 -0.53 10.27 3.95
C SER A 117 -1.47 10.68 2.81
N ALA A 118 -2.78 10.51 2.98
CA ALA A 118 -3.79 10.94 2.02
C ALA A 118 -3.77 12.46 1.80
N LYS A 119 -3.66 13.24 2.90
CA LYS A 119 -3.54 14.70 2.83
C LYS A 119 -2.30 15.13 2.05
N SER A 120 -1.15 14.52 2.32
CA SER A 120 0.09 14.81 1.60
C SER A 120 -0.01 14.50 0.10
N LEU A 121 -0.70 13.41 -0.26
CA LEU A 121 -0.95 13.06 -1.66
C LEU A 121 -1.85 14.09 -2.34
N ARG A 122 -2.89 14.56 -1.67
CA ARG A 122 -3.78 15.59 -2.19
C ARG A 122 -3.03 16.91 -2.44
N GLU A 123 -2.21 17.35 -1.49
CA GLU A 123 -1.38 18.56 -1.64
C GLU A 123 -0.49 18.47 -2.90
N ILE A 124 0.12 17.31 -3.16
CA ILE A 124 0.92 17.09 -4.37
C ILE A 124 0.06 17.16 -5.63
N ILE A 125 -1.13 16.55 -5.63
CA ILE A 125 -2.05 16.59 -6.78
C ILE A 125 -2.46 18.02 -7.08
N GLU A 126 -2.88 18.78 -6.07
CA GLU A 126 -3.27 20.19 -6.22
C GLU A 126 -2.13 21.07 -6.76
N ASP A 127 -0.90 20.82 -6.34
CA ASP A 127 0.26 21.57 -6.82
C ASP A 127 0.53 21.27 -8.31
N VAL A 128 0.45 20.01 -8.72
CA VAL A 128 0.59 19.61 -10.13
C VAL A 128 -0.53 20.21 -11.00
N GLU A 129 -1.78 20.19 -10.52
CA GLU A 129 -2.91 20.79 -11.24
C GLU A 129 -2.76 22.30 -11.42
N LYS A 130 -2.24 23.01 -10.39
CA LYS A 130 -1.94 24.45 -10.48
C LYS A 130 -0.83 24.76 -11.48
N GLU A 131 0.20 23.91 -11.57
CA GLU A 131 1.27 24.06 -12.55
C GLU A 131 0.76 23.85 -13.98
N GLN A 132 -0.01 22.79 -14.24
CA GLN A 132 -0.59 22.51 -15.55
C GLN A 132 -1.60 23.58 -16.00
N GLY A 133 -2.35 24.17 -15.07
CA GLY A 133 -3.27 25.28 -15.36
C GLY A 133 -2.58 26.59 -15.77
N LYS A 134 -1.26 26.73 -15.55
CA LYS A 134 -0.46 27.90 -15.96
C LYS A 134 0.12 27.76 -17.38
N ASP A 135 0.37 26.52 -17.82
CA ASP A 135 0.95 26.25 -19.15
C ASP A 135 -0.09 26.17 -20.27
N GLY A 136 -1.38 26.27 -19.95
CA GLY A 136 -2.50 26.18 -20.87
C GLY A 136 -3.11 27.56 -21.29
N LYS A 137 -2.37 28.66 -21.07
CA LYS A 137 -2.82 30.02 -21.52
C LYS A 137 -1.83 30.65 -22.47
#